data_153dfe603bb1e9c20d70b8eca5600d47
#
_entry.id   153dfe603bb1e9c20d70b8eca5600d47
#
_cell.length_a   1.000
_cell.length_b   1.000
_cell.length_c   1.000
_cell.angle_alpha   90.00
_cell.angle_beta   90.00
_cell.angle_gamma   90.00
#
_symmetry.space_group_name_H-M   'P 1'
#
loop_
_entity.id
_entity.type
_entity.pdbx_description
1 polymer ?
#
loop_
_entity_poly.entity_id
_entity_poly.type
_entity_poly.pdbx_seq_one_letter_code
_entity_poly.pdbx_strand_id
1 'polypeptide(L)'
;PSPEIAELLAAKLPEKGGKFIQMEDEIASMCAIIGASLTGHKVMTATSGPGFSLKQEAIGYACMAEIPCVIVNVQRGGPSTGIPTHVSQGDINQARWGTHGDHGIIALTASNHQDVFRMTVDAFNLAETYRTPVVLLFDEVIGHMRERLVVPEPGALPIVDRLRTSVPKDVDYHPYLPREDGRLPMSDFGGHHRYNVTGL
;
A
#
# COMPACT_ATOMS: atom_id res chain seq x y z
N PRO A 1 -3.71 4.06 17.14
CA PRO A 1 -3.95 5.15 16.18
C PRO A 1 -4.56 4.72 14.84
N SER A 2 -4.55 3.43 14.47
CA SER A 2 -5.14 2.95 13.22
C SER A 2 -6.53 2.27 13.32
N PRO A 3 -7.13 2.02 14.49
CA PRO A 3 -8.44 1.38 14.60
C PRO A 3 -9.54 2.15 13.87
N GLU A 4 -9.54 3.48 13.94
CA GLU A 4 -10.55 4.35 13.33
C GLU A 4 -10.58 4.20 11.79
N ILE A 5 -9.41 4.00 11.17
CA ILE A 5 -9.31 3.71 9.74
C ILE A 5 -10.01 2.37 9.44
N ALA A 6 -9.72 1.34 10.24
CA ALA A 6 -10.30 0.01 10.06
C ALA A 6 -11.82 0.01 10.27
N GLU A 7 -12.31 0.65 11.34
CA GLU A 7 -13.74 0.76 11.65
C GLU A 7 -14.50 1.47 10.51
N LEU A 8 -13.98 2.59 10.04
CA LEU A 8 -14.62 3.36 8.97
C LEU A 8 -14.64 2.58 7.65
N LEU A 9 -13.53 1.93 7.30
CA LEU A 9 -13.44 1.12 6.09
C LEU A 9 -14.33 -0.12 6.17
N ALA A 10 -14.42 -0.78 7.34
CA ALA A 10 -15.32 -1.90 7.55
C ALA A 10 -16.78 -1.51 7.29
N ALA A 11 -17.19 -0.30 7.75
CA ALA A 11 -18.55 0.19 7.59
C ALA A 11 -18.84 0.68 6.16
N LYS A 12 -17.88 1.39 5.52
CA LYS A 12 -18.15 2.14 4.29
C LYS A 12 -17.69 1.49 3.00
N LEU A 13 -16.64 0.68 3.04
CA LEU A 13 -16.06 0.09 1.84
C LEU A 13 -17.02 -0.89 1.13
N PRO A 14 -17.76 -1.76 1.84
CA PRO A 14 -18.75 -2.64 1.22
C PRO A 14 -19.87 -1.89 0.49
N GLU A 15 -20.29 -0.73 0.98
CA GLU A 15 -21.32 0.13 0.34
C GLU A 15 -20.85 0.62 -1.05
N LYS A 16 -19.54 0.63 -1.29
CA LYS A 16 -18.91 1.04 -2.56
C LYS A 16 -18.43 -0.14 -3.41
N GLY A 17 -18.80 -1.37 -3.06
CA GLY A 17 -18.39 -2.57 -3.78
C GLY A 17 -16.97 -3.04 -3.44
N GLY A 18 -16.30 -2.42 -2.48
CA GLY A 18 -15.01 -2.86 -1.97
C GLY A 18 -15.15 -3.97 -0.93
N LYS A 19 -14.01 -4.52 -0.51
CA LYS A 19 -13.95 -5.55 0.54
C LYS A 19 -13.04 -5.10 1.66
N PHE A 20 -13.50 -5.27 2.88
CA PHE A 20 -12.72 -5.12 4.09
C PHE A 20 -12.57 -6.48 4.77
N ILE A 21 -11.37 -6.79 5.22
CA ILE A 21 -11.08 -8.00 5.98
C ILE A 21 -10.21 -7.60 7.17
N GLN A 22 -10.64 -7.97 8.36
CA GLN A 22 -9.79 -7.89 9.54
C GLN A 22 -9.00 -9.18 9.66
N MET A 23 -7.69 -9.04 9.71
CA MET A 23 -6.78 -10.17 9.87
C MET A 23 -6.34 -10.28 11.34
N GLU A 24 -5.92 -11.47 11.74
CA GLU A 24 -5.48 -11.76 13.11
C GLU A 24 -4.18 -10.99 13.46
N ASP A 25 -3.28 -10.87 12.48
CA ASP A 25 -1.99 -10.20 12.66
C ASP A 25 -1.55 -9.41 11.42
N GLU A 26 -0.49 -8.66 11.57
CA GLU A 26 0.05 -7.78 10.54
C GLU A 26 0.77 -8.53 9.43
N ILE A 27 1.35 -9.69 9.69
CA ILE A 27 1.99 -10.55 8.66
C ILE A 27 0.90 -11.05 7.73
N ALA A 28 -0.17 -11.64 8.29
CA ALA A 28 -1.31 -12.14 7.53
C ALA A 28 -1.97 -11.02 6.72
N SER A 29 -2.13 -9.82 7.30
CA SER A 29 -2.74 -8.68 6.59
C SER A 29 -1.91 -8.22 5.40
N MET A 30 -0.57 -8.20 5.53
CA MET A 30 0.31 -7.82 4.43
C MET A 30 0.29 -8.89 3.31
N CYS A 31 0.35 -10.16 3.66
CA CYS A 31 0.24 -11.25 2.69
C CYS A 31 -1.12 -11.26 1.97
N ALA A 32 -2.20 -10.94 2.67
CA ALA A 32 -3.53 -10.85 2.09
C ALA A 32 -3.65 -9.76 1.03
N ILE A 33 -3.11 -8.55 1.30
CA ILE A 33 -3.14 -7.47 0.31
C ILE A 33 -2.21 -7.75 -0.88
N ILE A 34 -1.07 -8.42 -0.68
CA ILE A 34 -0.20 -8.88 -1.78
C ILE A 34 -0.99 -9.82 -2.70
N GLY A 35 -1.65 -10.83 -2.15
CA GLY A 35 -2.47 -11.75 -2.92
C GLY A 35 -3.63 -11.05 -3.64
N ALA A 36 -4.32 -10.14 -2.96
CA ALA A 36 -5.41 -9.37 -3.56
C ALA A 36 -4.92 -8.41 -4.66
N SER A 37 -3.74 -7.81 -4.51
CA SER A 37 -3.14 -7.00 -5.57
C SER A 37 -2.86 -7.81 -6.83
N LEU A 38 -2.36 -9.04 -6.70
CA LEU A 38 -2.11 -9.94 -7.83
C LEU A 38 -3.38 -10.28 -8.61
N THR A 39 -4.56 -10.17 -8.01
CA THR A 39 -5.85 -10.33 -8.71
C THR A 39 -6.37 -9.04 -9.36
N GLY A 40 -5.54 -8.00 -9.44
CA GLY A 40 -5.85 -6.76 -10.16
C GLY A 40 -6.57 -5.68 -9.36
N HIS A 41 -6.65 -5.82 -8.04
CA HIS A 41 -7.31 -4.86 -7.16
C HIS A 41 -6.34 -3.81 -6.61
N LYS A 42 -6.82 -2.60 -6.40
CA LYS A 42 -6.13 -1.60 -5.58
C LYS A 42 -6.32 -1.99 -4.11
N VAL A 43 -5.23 -2.08 -3.37
CA VAL A 43 -5.22 -2.68 -2.02
C VAL A 43 -4.46 -1.81 -1.04
N MET A 44 -4.90 -1.82 0.22
CA MET A 44 -4.15 -1.18 1.30
C MET A 44 -4.28 -1.94 2.62
N THR A 45 -3.31 -1.74 3.47
CA THR A 45 -3.35 -2.12 4.90
C THR A 45 -2.97 -0.92 5.75
N ALA A 46 -3.55 -0.83 6.94
CA ALA A 46 -3.20 0.20 7.92
C ALA A 46 -2.62 -0.44 9.18
N THR A 47 -1.61 0.20 9.76
CA THR A 47 -0.92 -0.27 10.95
C THR A 47 -0.35 0.88 11.75
N SER A 48 0.29 0.55 12.88
CA SER A 48 0.99 1.50 13.75
C SER A 48 2.00 0.74 14.62
N GLY A 49 3.14 1.36 14.92
CA GLY A 49 4.13 0.82 15.86
C GLY A 49 4.66 -0.55 15.46
N PRO A 50 4.62 -1.56 16.38
CA PRO A 50 5.23 -2.88 16.12
C PRO A 50 4.60 -3.62 14.94
N GLY A 51 3.35 -3.32 14.56
CA GLY A 51 2.74 -3.91 13.39
C GLY A 51 3.45 -3.52 12.09
N PHE A 52 4.06 -2.34 12.03
CA PHE A 52 4.88 -1.95 10.90
C PHE A 52 6.17 -2.77 10.82
N SER A 53 6.77 -3.14 11.96
CA SER A 53 7.91 -4.06 12.02
C SER A 53 7.57 -5.45 11.49
N LEU A 54 6.40 -5.99 11.85
CA LEU A 54 5.94 -7.30 11.39
C LEU A 54 5.66 -7.36 9.88
N LYS A 55 5.40 -6.22 9.23
CA LYS A 55 5.15 -6.15 7.79
C LYS A 55 6.43 -6.09 6.95
N GLN A 56 7.60 -5.83 7.53
CA GLN A 56 8.82 -5.49 6.80
C GLN A 56 9.29 -6.59 5.83
N GLU A 57 9.25 -7.85 6.22
CA GLU A 57 9.62 -8.95 5.32
C GLU A 57 8.72 -8.98 4.08
N ALA A 58 7.41 -8.92 4.27
CA ALA A 58 6.47 -8.95 3.17
C ALA A 58 6.49 -7.66 2.31
N ILE A 59 6.88 -6.51 2.87
CA ILE A 59 7.17 -5.30 2.10
C ILE A 59 8.38 -5.54 1.18
N GLY A 60 9.46 -6.13 1.70
CA GLY A 60 10.63 -6.50 0.90
C GLY A 60 10.28 -7.44 -0.25
N TYR A 61 9.47 -8.47 0.04
CA TYR A 61 8.96 -9.36 -1.00
C TYR A 61 8.14 -8.60 -2.05
N ALA A 62 7.24 -7.71 -1.63
CA ALA A 62 6.42 -6.94 -2.57
C ALA A 62 7.24 -5.98 -3.44
N CYS A 63 8.36 -5.44 -2.91
CA CYS A 63 9.32 -4.66 -3.69
C CYS A 63 9.98 -5.53 -4.77
N MET A 64 10.51 -6.70 -4.41
CA MET A 64 11.18 -7.60 -5.35
C MET A 64 10.23 -8.16 -6.41
N ALA A 65 9.03 -8.52 -6.00
CA ALA A 65 8.02 -9.08 -6.89
C ALA A 65 7.24 -8.00 -7.69
N GLU A 66 7.56 -6.73 -7.48
CA GLU A 66 6.91 -5.57 -8.11
C GLU A 66 5.37 -5.57 -7.97
N ILE A 67 4.91 -5.72 -6.73
CA ILE A 67 3.49 -5.82 -6.40
C ILE A 67 2.98 -4.49 -5.85
N PRO A 68 2.11 -3.78 -6.58
CA PRO A 68 1.59 -2.49 -6.13
C PRO A 68 0.64 -2.66 -4.94
N CYS A 69 0.93 -1.98 -3.85
CA CYS A 69 0.07 -1.92 -2.66
C CYS A 69 0.37 -0.67 -1.83
N VAL A 70 -0.57 -0.28 -0.98
CA VAL A 70 -0.40 0.87 -0.08
C VAL A 70 -0.36 0.40 1.37
N ILE A 71 0.65 0.85 2.09
CA ILE A 71 0.82 0.60 3.52
C ILE A 71 0.67 1.94 4.26
N VAL A 72 -0.39 2.07 5.04
CA VAL A 72 -0.57 3.23 5.91
C VAL A 72 0.05 2.92 7.27
N ASN A 73 0.99 3.73 7.70
CA ASN A 73 1.57 3.65 9.03
C ASN A 73 1.32 4.93 9.81
N VAL A 74 0.51 4.83 10.87
CA VAL A 74 0.29 5.92 11.81
C VAL A 74 1.42 5.90 12.83
N GLN A 75 2.39 6.80 12.67
CA GLN A 75 3.62 6.84 13.45
C GLN A 75 3.35 7.15 14.90
N ARG A 76 4.04 6.45 15.80
CA ARG A 76 3.94 6.65 17.24
C ARG A 76 5.26 6.34 17.95
N GLY A 77 5.37 6.73 19.21
CA GLY A 77 6.55 6.43 20.01
C GLY A 77 6.82 4.94 20.14
N GLY A 78 8.04 4.52 19.85
CA GLY A 78 8.58 3.16 20.01
C GLY A 78 9.71 3.18 21.06
N PRO A 79 10.47 2.05 21.24
CA PRO A 79 10.28 0.75 20.57
C PRO A 79 9.17 -0.14 21.17
N SER A 80 8.91 -1.30 20.53
CA SER A 80 7.90 -2.29 20.94
C SER A 80 6.50 -1.69 21.02
N THR A 81 5.69 -2.00 22.00
CA THR A 81 4.37 -1.39 22.22
C THR A 81 4.46 0.13 22.24
N GLY A 82 5.55 0.65 22.82
CA GLY A 82 5.88 2.06 22.82
C GLY A 82 4.83 2.93 23.51
N ILE A 83 4.67 4.15 23.00
CA ILE A 83 3.76 5.16 23.55
C ILE A 83 2.72 5.52 22.46
N PRO A 84 1.55 4.85 22.45
CA PRO A 84 0.58 4.98 21.36
C PRO A 84 -0.03 6.38 21.18
N THR A 85 0.12 7.24 22.16
CA THR A 85 -0.45 8.59 22.20
C THR A 85 0.61 9.70 22.10
N HIS A 86 1.81 9.37 21.66
CA HIS A 86 2.89 10.34 21.49
C HIS A 86 3.51 10.24 20.10
N VAL A 87 3.78 11.40 19.53
CA VAL A 87 4.40 11.56 18.21
C VAL A 87 5.84 11.05 18.21
N SER A 88 6.24 10.45 17.10
CA SER A 88 7.62 10.06 16.83
C SER A 88 7.81 9.81 15.35
N GLN A 89 8.95 10.20 14.77
CA GLN A 89 9.29 9.98 13.37
C GLN A 89 10.35 8.88 13.17
N GLY A 90 10.54 8.00 14.15
CA GLY A 90 11.48 6.86 14.02
C GLY A 90 11.13 5.93 12.87
N ASP A 91 9.85 5.80 12.55
CA ASP A 91 9.34 4.92 11.49
C ASP A 91 9.73 5.39 10.08
N ILE A 92 10.18 6.64 9.89
CA ILE A 92 10.70 7.11 8.60
C ILE A 92 11.93 6.29 8.19
N ASN A 93 12.86 6.06 9.13
CA ASN A 93 14.02 5.23 8.88
C ASN A 93 13.62 3.76 8.65
N GLN A 94 12.64 3.26 9.38
CA GLN A 94 12.12 1.91 9.18
C GLN A 94 11.42 1.77 7.82
N ALA A 95 10.68 2.76 7.35
CA ALA A 95 10.09 2.75 6.01
C ALA A 95 11.16 2.66 4.92
N ARG A 96 12.31 3.30 5.12
CA ARG A 96 13.42 3.30 4.14
C ARG A 96 14.30 2.05 4.24
N TRP A 97 14.57 1.56 5.46
CA TRP A 97 15.61 0.55 5.73
C TRP A 97 15.11 -0.64 6.56
N GLY A 98 13.80 -0.82 6.68
CA GLY A 98 13.23 -1.80 7.61
C GLY A 98 13.36 -3.25 7.16
N THR A 99 13.34 -3.52 5.85
CA THR A 99 13.64 -4.84 5.31
C THR A 99 15.12 -4.96 4.95
N HIS A 100 15.65 -6.17 4.87
CA HIS A 100 17.05 -6.40 4.49
C HIS A 100 17.26 -6.17 3.00
N GLY A 101 18.51 -5.88 2.63
CA GLY A 101 18.94 -5.68 1.25
C GLY A 101 18.60 -4.30 0.70
N ASP A 102 19.15 -4.01 -0.48
CA ASP A 102 18.91 -2.77 -1.19
C ASP A 102 17.63 -2.85 -2.01
N HIS A 103 16.74 -1.89 -1.82
CA HIS A 103 15.47 -1.80 -2.55
C HIS A 103 15.01 -0.36 -2.70
N GLY A 104 14.26 -0.09 -3.76
CA GLY A 104 13.52 1.16 -3.91
C GLY A 104 12.23 1.14 -3.11
N ILE A 105 11.89 2.24 -2.45
CA ILE A 105 10.62 2.42 -1.76
C ILE A 105 10.12 3.85 -1.97
N ILE A 106 8.83 4.01 -2.11
CA ILE A 106 8.17 5.32 -2.12
C ILE A 106 7.52 5.51 -0.75
N ALA A 107 7.90 6.58 -0.07
CA ALA A 107 7.28 6.96 1.19
C ALA A 107 6.77 8.40 1.12
N LEU A 108 5.53 8.63 1.50
CA LEU A 108 4.87 9.92 1.57
C LEU A 108 4.64 10.26 3.03
N THR A 109 4.86 11.53 3.40
CA THR A 109 4.63 12.01 4.77
C THR A 109 3.65 13.16 4.74
N ALA A 110 2.49 12.95 5.36
CA ALA A 110 1.43 13.95 5.45
C ALA A 110 1.56 14.78 6.71
N SER A 111 1.29 16.07 6.62
CA SER A 111 1.39 17.05 7.71
C SER A 111 0.03 17.51 8.26
N ASN A 112 -1.07 17.22 7.57
CA ASN A 112 -2.44 17.60 7.93
C ASN A 112 -3.44 16.68 7.23
N HIS A 113 -4.73 16.80 7.55
CA HIS A 113 -5.76 15.93 6.98
C HIS A 113 -5.95 16.12 5.46
N GLN A 114 -5.75 17.32 4.95
CA GLN A 114 -5.86 17.57 3.51
C GLN A 114 -4.76 16.82 2.76
N ASP A 115 -3.55 16.79 3.32
CA ASP A 115 -2.43 16.02 2.78
C ASP A 115 -2.71 14.51 2.88
N VAL A 116 -3.19 14.01 4.02
CA VAL A 116 -3.56 12.57 4.17
C VAL A 116 -4.55 12.17 3.10
N PHE A 117 -5.60 12.99 2.87
CA PHE A 117 -6.61 12.70 1.85
C PHE A 117 -5.98 12.62 0.44
N ARG A 118 -5.25 13.67 0.04
CA ARG A 118 -4.64 13.73 -1.29
C ARG A 118 -3.58 12.65 -1.48
N MET A 119 -2.66 12.52 -0.53
CA MET A 119 -1.57 11.56 -0.60
C MET A 119 -2.05 10.10 -0.55
N THR A 120 -3.23 9.82 0.02
CA THR A 120 -3.83 8.50 -0.09
C THR A 120 -4.12 8.16 -1.56
N VAL A 121 -4.71 9.08 -2.33
CA VAL A 121 -4.95 8.87 -3.76
C VAL A 121 -3.62 8.79 -4.52
N ASP A 122 -2.68 9.68 -4.21
CA ASP A 122 -1.35 9.69 -4.83
C ASP A 122 -0.58 8.40 -4.54
N ALA A 123 -0.70 7.84 -3.34
CA ALA A 123 -0.07 6.56 -2.97
C ALA A 123 -0.55 5.41 -3.86
N PHE A 124 -1.87 5.30 -4.09
CA PHE A 124 -2.40 4.31 -5.02
C PHE A 124 -1.91 4.55 -6.46
N ASN A 125 -1.91 5.79 -6.91
CA ASN A 125 -1.46 6.14 -8.25
C ASN A 125 0.04 5.81 -8.46
N LEU A 126 0.88 6.13 -7.48
CA LEU A 126 2.31 5.83 -7.51
C LEU A 126 2.56 4.32 -7.47
N ALA A 127 1.83 3.59 -6.61
CA ALA A 127 1.95 2.14 -6.54
C ALA A 127 1.64 1.47 -7.89
N GLU A 128 0.55 1.86 -8.55
CA GLU A 128 0.17 1.32 -9.87
C GLU A 128 1.11 1.78 -10.99
N THR A 129 1.61 3.01 -10.93
CA THR A 129 2.53 3.55 -11.95
C THR A 129 3.87 2.84 -11.94
N TYR A 130 4.43 2.63 -10.74
CA TYR A 130 5.79 2.09 -10.57
C TYR A 130 5.82 0.62 -10.18
N ARG A 131 4.67 -0.03 -10.01
CA ARG A 131 4.57 -1.42 -9.55
C ARG A 131 5.40 -1.68 -8.29
N THR A 132 5.19 -0.88 -7.28
CA THR A 132 5.95 -0.95 -6.02
C THR A 132 5.04 -0.67 -4.83
N PRO A 133 5.36 -1.20 -3.64
CA PRO A 133 4.71 -0.75 -2.42
C PRO A 133 4.92 0.75 -2.19
N VAL A 134 3.90 1.42 -1.68
CA VAL A 134 3.99 2.82 -1.25
C VAL A 134 3.60 2.91 0.23
N VAL A 135 4.45 3.54 1.03
CA VAL A 135 4.20 3.77 2.46
C VAL A 135 3.68 5.19 2.64
N LEU A 136 2.51 5.32 3.24
CA LEU A 136 1.96 6.60 3.67
C LEU A 136 2.13 6.74 5.18
N LEU A 137 2.93 7.71 5.60
CA LEU A 137 3.27 8.01 6.97
C LEU A 137 2.55 9.28 7.44
N PHE A 138 1.98 9.25 8.61
CA PHE A 138 1.56 10.46 9.34
C PHE A 138 1.55 10.18 10.84
N ASP A 139 1.69 11.24 11.62
CA ASP A 139 1.78 11.13 13.07
C ASP A 139 0.43 10.76 13.71
N GLU A 140 0.49 10.13 14.88
CA GLU A 140 -0.69 9.76 15.65
C GLU A 140 -1.57 10.99 15.97
N VAL A 141 -0.95 12.15 16.21
CA VAL A 141 -1.68 13.40 16.47
C VAL A 141 -2.58 13.77 15.30
N ILE A 142 -2.13 13.57 14.04
CA ILE A 142 -2.96 13.78 12.86
C ILE A 142 -4.09 12.75 12.81
N GLY A 143 -3.83 11.51 13.23
CA GLY A 143 -4.84 10.46 13.28
C GLY A 143 -5.96 10.71 14.30
N HIS A 144 -5.70 11.48 15.37
CA HIS A 144 -6.66 11.73 16.46
C HIS A 144 -7.27 13.14 16.45
N MET A 145 -6.58 14.13 15.90
CA MET A 145 -7.10 15.48 15.84
C MET A 145 -8.27 15.59 14.84
N ARG A 146 -9.01 16.68 14.95
CA ARG A 146 -10.07 17.02 14.01
C ARG A 146 -9.71 18.31 13.30
N GLU A 147 -9.80 18.29 11.99
CA GLU A 147 -9.49 19.42 11.14
C GLU A 147 -10.54 19.55 10.03
N ARG A 148 -10.69 20.75 9.51
CA ARG A 148 -11.56 20.97 8.34
C ARG A 148 -10.92 20.36 7.11
N LEU A 149 -11.65 19.46 6.46
CA LEU A 149 -11.27 18.85 5.18
C LEU A 149 -12.15 19.40 4.06
N VAL A 150 -11.52 19.79 2.96
CA VAL A 150 -12.21 20.12 1.70
C VAL A 150 -12.12 18.90 0.79
N VAL A 151 -13.24 18.18 0.68
CA VAL A 151 -13.32 17.05 -0.24
C VAL A 151 -13.56 17.57 -1.64
N PRO A 152 -12.68 17.28 -2.61
CA PRO A 152 -12.88 17.72 -3.99
C PRO A 152 -14.06 17.00 -4.63
N GLU A 153 -14.60 17.58 -5.69
CA GLU A 153 -15.66 16.94 -6.47
C GLU A 153 -15.22 15.59 -7.03
N PRO A 154 -16.14 14.61 -7.14
CA PRO A 154 -15.83 13.32 -7.75
C PRO A 154 -15.21 13.49 -9.14
N GLY A 155 -14.07 12.84 -9.37
CA GLY A 155 -13.33 12.91 -10.63
C GLY A 155 -12.32 14.07 -10.72
N ALA A 156 -12.22 14.94 -9.73
CA ALA A 156 -11.25 16.04 -9.71
C ALA A 156 -9.80 15.56 -9.50
N LEU A 157 -9.62 14.41 -8.85
CA LEU A 157 -8.29 13.80 -8.69
C LEU A 157 -8.09 12.73 -9.76
N PRO A 158 -6.92 12.71 -10.42
CA PRO A 158 -6.60 11.67 -11.39
C PRO A 158 -6.49 10.30 -10.68
N ILE A 159 -7.02 9.26 -11.31
CA ILE A 159 -6.87 7.88 -10.86
C ILE A 159 -6.09 7.13 -11.92
N VAL A 160 -4.96 6.57 -11.53
CA VAL A 160 -4.12 5.74 -12.41
C VAL A 160 -4.52 4.28 -12.25
N ASP A 161 -4.81 3.62 -13.36
CA ASP A 161 -5.04 2.20 -13.41
C ASP A 161 -3.76 1.44 -13.75
N ARG A 162 -3.71 0.19 -13.26
CA ARG A 162 -2.61 -0.72 -13.54
C ARG A 162 -2.38 -0.90 -15.03
N LEU A 163 -1.12 -0.82 -15.43
CA LEU A 163 -0.72 -1.18 -16.78
C LEU A 163 -0.87 -2.69 -16.97
N ARG A 164 -1.92 -3.10 -17.70
CA ARG A 164 -2.16 -4.51 -17.99
C ARG A 164 -1.46 -4.93 -19.27
N THR A 165 -1.10 -6.22 -19.32
CA THR A 165 -0.52 -6.81 -20.53
C THR A 165 -1.53 -6.84 -21.67
N SER A 166 -1.03 -6.59 -22.88
CA SER A 166 -1.77 -6.77 -24.15
C SER A 166 -1.38 -8.05 -24.88
N VAL A 167 -0.55 -8.92 -24.27
CA VAL A 167 -0.15 -10.20 -24.85
C VAL A 167 -1.39 -11.07 -25.07
N PRO A 168 -1.62 -11.63 -26.28
CA PRO A 168 -2.73 -12.53 -26.53
C PRO A 168 -2.67 -13.79 -25.64
N LYS A 169 -3.84 -14.36 -25.34
CA LYS A 169 -3.96 -15.50 -24.40
C LYS A 169 -3.25 -16.78 -24.86
N ASP A 170 -2.98 -16.91 -26.14
CA ASP A 170 -2.31 -18.03 -26.80
C ASP A 170 -0.80 -17.82 -26.99
N VAL A 171 -0.28 -16.69 -26.49
CA VAL A 171 1.14 -16.33 -26.50
C VAL A 171 1.68 -16.36 -25.09
N ASP A 172 2.92 -16.83 -24.93
CA ASP A 172 3.58 -16.87 -23.63
C ASP A 172 3.76 -15.47 -23.05
N TYR A 173 3.31 -15.30 -21.80
CA TYR A 173 3.47 -14.06 -21.06
C TYR A 173 4.70 -14.13 -20.16
N HIS A 174 5.56 -13.14 -20.30
CA HIS A 174 6.77 -12.98 -19.50
C HIS A 174 6.58 -11.84 -18.50
N PRO A 175 6.33 -12.11 -17.21
CA PRO A 175 5.94 -11.11 -16.23
C PRO A 175 7.00 -10.04 -15.95
N TYR A 176 8.27 -10.35 -16.22
CA TYR A 176 9.41 -9.45 -15.99
C TYR A 176 10.08 -8.97 -17.28
N LEU A 177 9.39 -9.06 -18.42
CA LEU A 177 9.84 -8.48 -19.66
C LEU A 177 9.40 -7.00 -19.76
N PRO A 178 10.32 -6.03 -19.61
CA PRO A 178 9.96 -4.63 -19.63
C PRO A 178 9.61 -4.16 -21.05
N ARG A 179 8.75 -3.14 -21.13
CA ARG A 179 8.54 -2.37 -22.34
C ARG A 179 9.74 -1.44 -22.59
N GLU A 180 9.76 -0.77 -23.74
CA GLU A 180 10.77 0.23 -24.08
C GLU A 180 10.89 1.37 -23.04
N ASP A 181 9.77 1.71 -22.38
CA ASP A 181 9.71 2.71 -21.31
C ASP A 181 10.13 2.16 -19.93
N GLY A 182 10.60 0.92 -19.85
CA GLY A 182 11.04 0.25 -18.65
C GLY A 182 9.93 -0.28 -17.75
N ARG A 183 8.65 0.00 -18.07
CA ARG A 183 7.52 -0.48 -17.26
C ARG A 183 7.18 -1.92 -17.60
N LEU A 184 6.74 -2.67 -16.59
CA LEU A 184 6.33 -4.07 -16.70
C LEU A 184 4.80 -4.17 -16.72
N PRO A 185 4.18 -4.47 -17.88
CA PRO A 185 2.74 -4.76 -17.89
C PRO A 185 2.43 -6.00 -17.05
N MET A 186 1.33 -5.96 -16.31
CA MET A 186 0.95 -7.04 -15.41
C MET A 186 -0.27 -7.81 -15.94
N SER A 187 -0.26 -9.13 -15.79
CA SER A 187 -1.45 -9.96 -15.93
C SER A 187 -2.04 -10.21 -14.54
N ASP A 188 -3.35 -10.14 -14.40
CA ASP A 188 -4.01 -10.43 -13.13
C ASP A 188 -4.11 -11.95 -12.93
N PHE A 189 -3.93 -12.44 -11.69
CA PHE A 189 -4.20 -13.83 -11.35
C PHE A 189 -5.69 -14.14 -11.54
N GLY A 190 -5.97 -15.29 -12.14
CA GLY A 190 -7.31 -15.62 -12.59
C GLY A 190 -7.66 -15.12 -13.99
N GLY A 191 -6.74 -14.36 -14.63
CA GLY A 191 -6.81 -13.99 -16.04
C GLY A 191 -6.42 -15.13 -16.98
N HIS A 192 -6.00 -14.77 -18.19
CA HIS A 192 -5.72 -15.76 -19.24
C HIS A 192 -4.33 -16.40 -19.15
N HIS A 193 -3.36 -15.68 -18.54
CA HIS A 193 -1.98 -16.14 -18.50
C HIS A 193 -1.68 -16.89 -17.21
N ARG A 194 -0.89 -17.97 -17.33
CA ARG A 194 -0.30 -18.70 -16.20
C ARG A 194 1.15 -18.28 -16.09
N TYR A 195 1.53 -17.80 -14.92
CA TYR A 195 2.89 -17.35 -14.64
C TYR A 195 3.18 -17.44 -13.14
N ASN A 196 4.44 -17.38 -12.80
CA ASN A 196 4.89 -17.35 -11.43
C ASN A 196 5.35 -15.94 -11.07
N VAL A 197 5.04 -15.53 -9.86
CA VAL A 197 5.60 -14.33 -9.24
C VAL A 197 6.64 -14.77 -8.22
N THR A 198 7.84 -14.27 -8.34
CA THR A 198 8.96 -14.66 -7.49
C THR A 198 9.60 -13.43 -6.86
N GLY A 199 10.25 -13.61 -5.71
CA GLY A 199 11.09 -12.61 -5.06
C GLY A 199 12.57 -12.74 -5.46
N LEU A 200 12.84 -13.32 -6.63
CA LEU A 200 14.19 -13.58 -7.15
C LEU A 200 14.43 -12.78 -8.43
#